data_c70ecebe66d04ed58ab5b9fdc8864870
#
_entry.id   c70ecebe66d04ed58ab5b9fdc8864870
#
_cell.length_a   1.000
_cell.length_b   1.000
_cell.length_c   1.000
_cell.angle_alpha   90.00
_cell.angle_beta   90.00
_cell.angle_gamma   90.00
#
_symmetry.space_group_name_H-M   'P 1'
#
loop_
_entity.id
_entity.type
_entity.pdbx_description
1 polymer ?
#
loop_
_entity_poly.entity_id
_entity_poly.type
_entity_poly.pdbx_seq_one_letter_code
_entity_poly.pdbx_strand_id
1 'polypeptide(L)'
;MTSSPTVSASPHLTLLDGGRFPTIGLGMWKMPKPELPGLVREAIKLGYRHLDCACDYGNEPQVGAGIASALRDGLCRRNDLWVTSKLWNTYHEPKHVRAACERSLRDLQLDVLDLYLVHFPIALAYVPFDVRYPPEWFFDPAAAAPAMKPIAVPYADTWGAMEELQRAGLVKRIGVCNLNVSALRDVLSYATIRPAVHQLEMHPYLVQPRQLRFCAQEKIAVTAFSPLGAPSYLPLGMATPAENVLADPVVTAIAAAHGRTPAQIALRWGVQRGCAVIPKTVSPARLAENLALFDFALTPAEMTAIDGLDRHRRFNDPGHFGEKAFNTFFPIFD
;
A
#
# COMPACT_ATOMS: atom_id res chain seq x y z
N MET A 1 11.34 10.91 40.33
CA MET A 1 11.21 11.62 39.04
C MET A 1 11.04 10.56 37.96
N THR A 2 9.82 10.25 37.61
CA THR A 2 9.49 9.28 36.59
C THR A 2 9.55 10.00 35.24
N SER A 3 10.53 9.65 34.43
CA SER A 3 10.63 10.13 33.06
C SER A 3 9.38 9.66 32.28
N SER A 4 8.56 10.60 31.84
CA SER A 4 7.48 10.32 30.90
C SER A 4 8.05 9.59 29.67
N PRO A 5 7.41 8.52 29.19
CA PRO A 5 7.88 7.85 27.98
C PRO A 5 7.82 8.84 26.82
N THR A 6 8.96 9.14 26.24
CA THR A 6 9.06 9.90 25.00
C THR A 6 8.23 9.20 23.93
N VAL A 7 7.26 9.91 23.36
CA VAL A 7 6.45 9.45 22.23
C VAL A 7 7.40 9.17 21.05
N SER A 8 7.75 7.92 20.86
CA SER A 8 8.85 7.47 19.99
C SER A 8 8.44 7.20 18.55
N ALA A 9 7.28 7.67 18.06
CA ALA A 9 6.92 7.48 16.67
C ALA A 9 7.23 8.76 15.88
N SER A 10 8.18 8.64 14.97
CA SER A 10 8.50 9.69 14.00
C SER A 10 7.41 9.76 12.92
N PRO A 11 7.05 10.96 12.41
CA PRO A 11 6.22 11.08 11.22
C PRO A 11 6.90 10.54 9.95
N HIS A 12 8.14 10.06 10.04
CA HIS A 12 8.90 9.49 8.94
C HIS A 12 9.69 8.27 9.42
N LEU A 13 9.78 7.24 8.56
CA LEU A 13 10.77 6.18 8.65
C LEU A 13 12.04 6.63 7.91
N THR A 14 13.19 6.18 8.37
CA THR A 14 14.47 6.35 7.65
C THR A 14 14.71 5.10 6.81
N LEU A 15 14.84 5.29 5.50
CA LEU A 15 15.18 4.22 4.57
C LEU A 15 16.67 3.91 4.58
N LEU A 16 17.07 2.78 3.99
CA LEU A 16 18.47 2.33 3.93
C LEU A 16 19.40 3.36 3.26
N ASP A 17 18.91 4.12 2.29
CA ASP A 17 19.62 5.20 1.60
C ASP A 17 19.58 6.56 2.33
N GLY A 18 19.08 6.60 3.55
CA GLY A 18 18.88 7.82 4.34
C GLY A 18 17.62 8.63 3.98
N GLY A 19 16.85 8.20 2.99
CA GLY A 19 15.60 8.86 2.58
C GLY A 19 14.55 8.87 3.68
N ARG A 20 13.75 9.93 3.73
CA ARG A 20 12.63 10.09 4.69
C ARG A 20 11.34 9.59 4.06
N PHE A 21 10.77 8.54 4.62
CA PHE A 21 9.53 7.92 4.16
C PHE A 21 8.37 8.28 5.10
N PRO A 22 7.34 9.02 4.65
CA PRO A 22 6.25 9.42 5.53
C PRO A 22 5.48 8.21 6.07
N THR A 23 5.25 8.17 7.38
CA THR A 23 4.58 7.05 8.05
C THR A 23 3.06 7.03 7.86
N ILE A 24 2.47 8.14 7.41
CA ILE A 24 1.05 8.20 7.07
C ILE A 24 0.91 8.60 5.60
N GLY A 25 0.26 7.75 4.83
CA GLY A 25 -0.14 8.01 3.46
C GLY A 25 -1.64 7.94 3.26
N LEU A 26 -2.09 8.38 2.10
CA LEU A 26 -3.47 8.23 1.65
C LEU A 26 -3.54 7.16 0.57
N GLY A 27 -4.27 6.07 0.82
CA GLY A 27 -4.51 5.01 -0.14
C GLY A 27 -5.57 5.42 -1.17
N MET A 28 -5.29 5.21 -2.46
CA MET A 28 -6.17 5.61 -3.57
C MET A 28 -7.10 4.50 -4.05
N TRP A 29 -6.97 3.29 -3.53
CA TRP A 29 -7.80 2.17 -3.96
C TRP A 29 -9.29 2.42 -3.70
N LYS A 30 -10.13 2.22 -4.73
CA LYS A 30 -11.59 2.40 -4.69
C LYS A 30 -12.03 3.83 -4.30
N MET A 31 -11.24 4.84 -4.68
CA MET A 31 -11.64 6.24 -4.56
C MET A 31 -12.53 6.64 -5.75
N PRO A 32 -13.66 7.33 -5.51
CA PRO A 32 -14.54 7.81 -6.60
C PRO A 32 -13.81 8.80 -7.49
N LYS A 33 -13.79 8.54 -8.80
CA LYS A 33 -13.02 9.36 -9.77
C LYS A 33 -13.43 10.83 -9.82
N PRO A 34 -14.74 11.21 -9.79
CA PRO A 34 -15.13 12.60 -9.94
C PRO A 34 -14.64 13.53 -8.83
N GLU A 35 -14.64 13.04 -7.58
CA GLU A 35 -14.26 13.86 -6.42
C GLU A 35 -12.76 13.80 -6.12
N LEU A 36 -12.06 12.84 -6.73
CA LEU A 36 -10.69 12.50 -6.35
C LEU A 36 -9.68 13.66 -6.53
N PRO A 37 -9.73 14.49 -7.59
CA PRO A 37 -8.81 15.63 -7.69
C PRO A 37 -8.94 16.62 -6.53
N GLY A 38 -10.17 16.94 -6.14
CA GLY A 38 -10.46 17.83 -5.00
C GLY A 38 -10.01 17.21 -3.68
N LEU A 39 -10.24 15.92 -3.50
CA LEU A 39 -9.86 15.18 -2.30
C LEU A 39 -8.34 15.10 -2.12
N VAL A 40 -7.60 14.81 -3.20
CA VAL A 40 -6.13 14.80 -3.19
C VAL A 40 -5.58 16.17 -2.83
N ARG A 41 -6.12 17.23 -3.45
CA ARG A 41 -5.74 18.61 -3.13
C ARG A 41 -6.00 18.94 -1.65
N GLU A 42 -7.16 18.58 -1.12
CA GLU A 42 -7.51 18.82 0.29
C GLU A 42 -6.61 18.00 1.23
N ALA A 43 -6.32 16.74 0.92
CA ALA A 43 -5.40 15.93 1.68
C ALA A 43 -3.99 16.56 1.76
N ILE A 44 -3.47 17.05 0.63
CA ILE A 44 -2.17 17.75 0.59
C ILE A 44 -2.22 19.04 1.44
N LYS A 45 -3.32 19.82 1.35
CA LYS A 45 -3.55 21.02 2.16
C LYS A 45 -3.56 20.70 3.66
N LEU A 46 -4.17 19.59 4.07
CA LEU A 46 -4.19 19.12 5.45
C LEU A 46 -2.83 18.61 5.97
N GLY A 47 -1.88 18.34 5.08
CA GLY A 47 -0.55 17.90 5.47
C GLY A 47 -0.15 16.49 5.01
N TYR A 48 -1.00 15.77 4.26
CA TYR A 48 -0.55 14.51 3.63
C TYR A 48 0.62 14.77 2.69
N ARG A 49 1.62 13.91 2.80
CA ARG A 49 2.82 13.97 1.93
C ARG A 49 3.14 12.62 1.29
N HIS A 50 2.33 11.58 1.53
CA HIS A 50 2.44 10.27 0.92
C HIS A 50 1.11 9.88 0.27
N LEU A 51 1.15 9.63 -1.05
CA LEU A 51 0.02 9.18 -1.86
C LEU A 51 0.35 7.79 -2.41
N ASP A 52 -0.51 6.80 -2.11
CA ASP A 52 -0.33 5.41 -2.55
C ASP A 52 -1.29 5.07 -3.68
N CYS A 53 -0.77 5.04 -4.90
CA CYS A 53 -1.47 4.80 -6.16
C CYS A 53 -1.18 3.40 -6.70
N ALA A 54 -1.88 3.00 -7.73
CA ALA A 54 -1.56 1.91 -8.63
C ALA A 54 -2.33 2.08 -9.95
N CYS A 55 -1.75 1.62 -11.05
CA CYS A 55 -2.42 1.68 -12.35
C CYS A 55 -3.73 0.89 -12.35
N ASP A 56 -3.78 -0.25 -11.65
CA ASP A 56 -4.97 -1.10 -11.52
C ASP A 56 -6.17 -0.40 -10.83
N TYR A 57 -5.92 0.64 -10.03
CA TYR A 57 -7.02 1.41 -9.43
C TYR A 57 -7.79 2.25 -10.45
N GLY A 58 -7.26 2.43 -11.65
CA GLY A 58 -7.87 3.11 -12.78
C GLY A 58 -8.16 4.60 -12.53
N ASN A 59 -7.49 5.21 -11.57
CA ASN A 59 -7.74 6.59 -11.13
C ASN A 59 -6.49 7.48 -11.06
N GLU A 60 -5.34 7.00 -11.57
CA GLU A 60 -4.10 7.79 -11.60
C GLU A 60 -4.25 9.14 -12.31
N PRO A 61 -5.01 9.29 -13.42
CA PRO A 61 -5.23 10.61 -14.04
C PRO A 61 -5.88 11.62 -13.09
N GLN A 62 -6.85 11.19 -12.28
CA GLN A 62 -7.52 12.06 -11.32
C GLN A 62 -6.62 12.40 -10.14
N VAL A 63 -5.80 11.46 -9.68
CA VAL A 63 -4.78 11.73 -8.65
C VAL A 63 -3.77 12.75 -9.18
N GLY A 64 -3.28 12.57 -10.41
CA GLY A 64 -2.37 13.50 -11.08
C GLY A 64 -2.94 14.91 -11.19
N ALA A 65 -4.20 15.03 -11.58
CA ALA A 65 -4.90 16.33 -11.62
C ALA A 65 -4.95 17.01 -10.24
N GLY A 66 -5.19 16.25 -9.17
CA GLY A 66 -5.19 16.74 -7.80
C GLY A 66 -3.80 17.20 -7.34
N ILE A 67 -2.75 16.41 -7.64
CA ILE A 67 -1.35 16.78 -7.38
C ILE A 67 -0.99 18.06 -8.11
N ALA A 68 -1.23 18.12 -9.42
CA ALA A 68 -0.93 19.28 -10.25
C ALA A 68 -1.65 20.54 -9.75
N SER A 69 -2.91 20.43 -9.30
CA SER A 69 -3.64 21.53 -8.70
C SER A 69 -2.99 21.99 -7.39
N ALA A 70 -2.63 21.07 -6.50
CA ALA A 70 -1.99 21.40 -5.23
C ALA A 70 -0.62 22.09 -5.42
N LEU A 71 0.16 21.64 -6.41
CA LEU A 71 1.46 22.27 -6.75
C LEU A 71 1.28 23.67 -7.33
N ARG A 72 0.33 23.88 -8.25
CA ARG A 72 0.02 25.21 -8.81
C ARG A 72 -0.44 26.20 -7.74
N ASP A 73 -1.22 25.72 -6.77
CA ASP A 73 -1.73 26.55 -5.68
C ASP A 73 -0.68 26.79 -4.57
N GLY A 74 0.55 26.25 -4.72
CA GLY A 74 1.64 26.43 -3.76
C GLY A 74 1.42 25.73 -2.42
N LEU A 75 0.53 24.72 -2.35
CA LEU A 75 0.25 23.97 -1.10
C LEU A 75 1.43 23.11 -0.65
N CYS A 76 2.29 22.71 -1.58
CA CYS A 76 3.56 22.03 -1.34
C CYS A 76 4.42 22.13 -2.61
N ARG A 77 5.70 21.72 -2.50
CA ARG A 77 6.58 21.49 -3.65
C ARG A 77 6.55 20.02 -4.02
N ARG A 78 6.91 19.67 -5.28
CA ARG A 78 6.99 18.27 -5.72
C ARG A 78 7.89 17.41 -4.81
N ASN A 79 9.01 17.97 -4.37
CA ASN A 79 9.96 17.26 -3.49
C ASN A 79 9.46 17.07 -2.05
N ASP A 80 8.39 17.73 -1.66
CA ASP A 80 7.74 17.52 -0.37
C ASP A 80 6.80 16.29 -0.42
N LEU A 81 6.43 15.82 -1.63
CA LEU A 81 5.54 14.68 -1.84
C LEU A 81 6.31 13.40 -2.06
N TRP A 82 5.79 12.33 -1.48
CA TRP A 82 6.12 10.95 -1.77
C TRP A 82 4.96 10.31 -2.54
N VAL A 83 5.17 9.96 -3.80
CA VAL A 83 4.16 9.33 -4.64
C VAL A 83 4.61 7.92 -4.99
N THR A 84 3.82 6.94 -4.59
CA THR A 84 4.00 5.52 -4.89
C THR A 84 3.04 5.11 -5.99
N SER A 85 3.52 4.33 -6.97
CA SER A 85 2.66 3.55 -7.85
C SER A 85 3.17 2.11 -7.97
N LYS A 86 2.47 1.27 -8.75
CA LYS A 86 2.72 -0.18 -8.75
C LYS A 86 2.65 -0.76 -10.16
N LEU A 87 3.60 -1.65 -10.48
CA LEU A 87 3.61 -2.49 -11.67
C LEU A 87 2.51 -3.55 -11.54
N TRP A 88 1.57 -3.55 -12.47
CA TRP A 88 0.49 -4.53 -12.47
C TRP A 88 0.92 -5.89 -13.03
N ASN A 89 0.16 -6.91 -12.69
CA ASN A 89 0.42 -8.32 -12.97
C ASN A 89 0.61 -8.64 -14.46
N THR A 90 -0.06 -7.91 -15.36
CA THR A 90 0.03 -8.11 -16.82
C THR A 90 1.28 -7.51 -17.44
N TYR A 91 2.14 -6.85 -16.68
CA TYR A 91 3.35 -6.16 -17.15
C TYR A 91 4.64 -6.75 -16.60
N HIS A 92 4.62 -7.97 -16.06
CA HIS A 92 5.79 -8.61 -15.45
C HIS A 92 6.88 -9.00 -16.46
N GLU A 93 6.55 -9.26 -17.73
CA GLU A 93 7.58 -9.49 -18.74
C GLU A 93 8.47 -8.23 -18.86
N PRO A 94 9.81 -8.36 -18.83
CA PRO A 94 10.74 -7.21 -18.80
C PRO A 94 10.47 -6.14 -19.86
N LYS A 95 10.10 -6.56 -21.07
CA LYS A 95 9.80 -5.66 -22.19
C LYS A 95 8.61 -4.72 -21.96
N HIS A 96 7.73 -5.01 -20.98
CA HIS A 96 6.54 -4.22 -20.67
C HIS A 96 6.69 -3.30 -19.45
N VAL A 97 7.67 -3.59 -18.58
CA VAL A 97 7.86 -2.89 -17.29
C VAL A 97 8.05 -1.39 -17.48
N ARG A 98 8.94 -1.00 -18.40
CA ARG A 98 9.22 0.41 -18.68
C ARG A 98 7.97 1.16 -19.19
N ALA A 99 7.29 0.60 -20.18
CA ALA A 99 6.09 1.23 -20.76
C ALA A 99 4.97 1.40 -19.72
N ALA A 100 4.82 0.43 -18.80
CA ALA A 100 3.86 0.52 -17.69
C ALA A 100 4.21 1.64 -16.70
N CYS A 101 5.50 1.78 -16.34
CA CYS A 101 5.96 2.88 -15.47
C CYS A 101 5.75 4.25 -16.13
N GLU A 102 6.14 4.40 -17.39
CA GLU A 102 5.96 5.64 -18.17
C GLU A 102 4.47 5.99 -18.34
N ARG A 103 3.59 4.99 -18.40
CA ARG A 103 2.14 5.21 -18.42
C ARG A 103 1.66 5.79 -17.09
N SER A 104 2.04 5.22 -15.96
CA SER A 104 1.71 5.75 -14.62
C SER A 104 2.27 7.17 -14.43
N LEU A 105 3.50 7.45 -14.88
CA LEU A 105 4.09 8.79 -14.83
C LEU A 105 3.25 9.81 -15.59
N ARG A 106 2.82 9.48 -16.83
CA ARG A 106 1.94 10.36 -17.62
C ARG A 106 0.59 10.59 -16.94
N ASP A 107 -0.04 9.53 -16.47
CA ASP A 107 -1.36 9.60 -15.85
C ASP A 107 -1.31 10.40 -14.53
N LEU A 108 -0.24 10.27 -13.75
CA LEU A 108 0.02 11.05 -12.53
C LEU A 108 0.56 12.46 -12.79
N GLN A 109 0.89 12.82 -14.05
CA GLN A 109 1.49 14.10 -14.45
C GLN A 109 2.82 14.35 -13.70
N LEU A 110 3.67 13.35 -13.63
CA LEU A 110 4.96 13.38 -12.92
C LEU A 110 6.10 12.95 -13.85
N ASP A 111 7.29 13.54 -13.64
CA ASP A 111 8.51 13.12 -14.33
C ASP A 111 9.20 11.94 -13.63
N VAL A 112 8.99 11.78 -12.31
CA VAL A 112 9.61 10.74 -11.50
C VAL A 112 8.69 10.29 -10.38
N LEU A 113 8.62 8.96 -10.12
CA LEU A 113 7.98 8.41 -8.93
C LEU A 113 8.98 8.34 -7.77
N ASP A 114 8.51 8.50 -6.54
CA ASP A 114 9.34 8.32 -5.35
C ASP A 114 9.54 6.85 -5.02
N LEU A 115 8.54 6.01 -5.35
CA LEU A 115 8.58 4.56 -5.16
C LEU A 115 7.73 3.87 -6.24
N TYR A 116 8.28 2.81 -6.83
CA TYR A 116 7.52 1.91 -7.72
C TYR A 116 7.62 0.48 -7.21
N LEU A 117 6.47 -0.19 -7.05
CA LEU A 117 6.38 -1.50 -6.43
C LEU A 117 5.92 -2.54 -7.45
N VAL A 118 6.42 -3.77 -7.39
CA VAL A 118 5.74 -4.90 -8.02
C VAL A 118 4.50 -5.23 -7.19
N HIS A 119 3.29 -5.16 -7.78
CA HIS A 119 2.02 -5.15 -7.03
C HIS A 119 1.70 -6.51 -6.38
N PHE A 120 1.87 -7.60 -7.13
CA PHE A 120 1.74 -8.97 -6.64
C PHE A 120 2.83 -9.85 -7.27
N PRO A 121 3.23 -10.95 -6.66
CA PRO A 121 4.12 -11.94 -7.29
C PRO A 121 3.33 -12.85 -8.26
N ILE A 122 2.51 -12.27 -9.12
CA ILE A 122 1.62 -12.97 -10.05
C ILE A 122 1.87 -12.40 -11.44
N ALA A 123 2.46 -13.18 -12.33
CA ALA A 123 2.61 -12.79 -13.73
C ALA A 123 1.40 -13.25 -14.53
N LEU A 124 0.71 -12.30 -15.19
CA LEU A 124 -0.42 -12.55 -16.09
C LEU A 124 -0.05 -12.18 -17.52
N ALA A 125 -0.72 -12.81 -18.48
CA ALA A 125 -0.54 -12.50 -19.89
C ALA A 125 -0.81 -11.02 -20.17
N TYR A 126 0.06 -10.43 -20.99
CA TYR A 126 0.01 -9.02 -21.37
C TYR A 126 -1.33 -8.65 -22.02
N VAL A 127 -1.87 -7.52 -21.59
CA VAL A 127 -3.02 -6.85 -22.20
C VAL A 127 -2.54 -5.49 -22.70
N PRO A 128 -2.56 -5.21 -24.03
CA PRO A 128 -2.15 -3.93 -24.59
C PRO A 128 -2.97 -2.75 -24.05
N PHE A 129 -2.35 -1.57 -23.90
CA PHE A 129 -3.00 -0.37 -23.35
C PHE A 129 -4.16 0.14 -24.19
N ASP A 130 -4.12 -0.07 -25.50
CA ASP A 130 -5.16 0.30 -26.46
C ASP A 130 -6.33 -0.69 -26.49
N VAL A 131 -6.11 -1.92 -26.00
CA VAL A 131 -7.17 -2.92 -25.83
C VAL A 131 -7.95 -2.65 -24.55
N ARG A 132 -7.24 -2.48 -23.41
CA ARG A 132 -7.86 -2.19 -22.12
C ARG A 132 -6.84 -1.61 -21.13
N TYR A 133 -7.22 -0.50 -20.48
CA TYR A 133 -6.45 0.09 -19.38
C TYR A 133 -7.37 0.73 -18.33
N PRO A 134 -7.24 0.36 -17.03
CA PRO A 134 -6.34 -0.68 -16.52
C PRO A 134 -6.73 -2.07 -17.04
N PRO A 135 -5.78 -3.01 -17.10
CA PRO A 135 -6.03 -4.34 -17.66
C PRO A 135 -6.86 -5.25 -16.76
N GLU A 136 -6.96 -4.94 -15.46
CA GLU A 136 -7.70 -5.72 -14.47
C GLU A 136 -7.20 -7.17 -14.35
N TRP A 137 -8.01 -8.07 -13.73
CA TRP A 137 -7.64 -9.45 -13.49
C TRP A 137 -7.96 -10.40 -14.64
N PHE A 138 -9.10 -10.19 -15.33
CA PHE A 138 -9.48 -11.05 -16.46
C PHE A 138 -8.59 -10.80 -17.67
N PHE A 139 -8.13 -11.88 -18.31
CA PHE A 139 -7.44 -11.75 -19.61
C PHE A 139 -8.41 -11.28 -20.68
N ASP A 140 -9.53 -11.96 -20.83
CA ASP A 140 -10.62 -11.59 -21.72
C ASP A 140 -11.94 -11.61 -20.94
N PRO A 141 -12.48 -10.44 -20.55
CA PRO A 141 -13.77 -10.38 -19.81
C PRO A 141 -14.98 -10.72 -20.67
N ALA A 142 -14.85 -10.77 -22.01
CA ALA A 142 -15.93 -11.14 -22.93
C ALA A 142 -15.93 -12.64 -23.29
N ALA A 143 -14.95 -13.41 -22.79
CA ALA A 143 -14.90 -14.86 -23.02
C ALA A 143 -16.12 -15.56 -22.41
N ALA A 144 -16.49 -16.74 -22.93
CA ALA A 144 -17.58 -17.55 -22.40
C ALA A 144 -17.34 -17.97 -20.91
N ALA A 145 -16.08 -18.10 -20.50
CA ALA A 145 -15.66 -18.33 -19.13
C ALA A 145 -14.46 -17.41 -18.82
N PRO A 146 -14.72 -16.14 -18.44
CA PRO A 146 -13.66 -15.20 -18.11
C PRO A 146 -12.77 -15.72 -16.98
N ALA A 147 -11.44 -15.64 -17.14
CA ALA A 147 -10.48 -16.10 -16.14
C ALA A 147 -9.20 -15.25 -16.20
N MET A 148 -8.40 -15.31 -15.15
CA MET A 148 -7.01 -14.86 -15.23
C MET A 148 -6.24 -15.77 -16.20
N LYS A 149 -5.16 -15.25 -16.78
CA LYS A 149 -4.25 -16.06 -17.64
C LYS A 149 -2.84 -15.96 -17.09
N PRO A 150 -2.48 -16.79 -16.10
CA PRO A 150 -1.13 -16.83 -15.57
C PRO A 150 -0.12 -17.23 -16.64
N ILE A 151 1.09 -16.64 -16.54
CA ILE A 151 2.23 -16.98 -17.38
C ILE A 151 3.48 -17.21 -16.49
N ALA A 152 4.44 -17.94 -17.02
CA ALA A 152 5.70 -18.19 -16.35
C ALA A 152 6.70 -17.06 -16.67
N VAL A 153 6.91 -16.15 -15.73
CA VAL A 153 7.96 -15.12 -15.77
C VAL A 153 8.74 -15.24 -14.46
N PRO A 154 10.04 -15.55 -14.51
CA PRO A 154 10.86 -15.52 -13.30
C PRO A 154 10.81 -14.14 -12.64
N TYR A 155 10.59 -14.10 -11.33
CA TYR A 155 10.49 -12.82 -10.64
C TYR A 155 11.80 -12.02 -10.73
N ALA A 156 12.94 -12.71 -10.86
CA ALA A 156 14.25 -12.09 -11.10
C ALA A 156 14.29 -11.26 -12.39
N ASP A 157 13.64 -11.72 -13.46
CA ASP A 157 13.59 -11.00 -14.74
C ASP A 157 12.78 -9.71 -14.60
N THR A 158 11.61 -9.80 -13.95
CA THR A 158 10.81 -8.61 -13.61
C THR A 158 11.59 -7.64 -12.72
N TRP A 159 12.30 -8.17 -11.71
CA TRP A 159 13.08 -7.35 -10.79
C TRP A 159 14.23 -6.63 -11.49
N GLY A 160 14.97 -7.31 -12.38
CA GLY A 160 16.00 -6.69 -13.20
C GLY A 160 15.47 -5.51 -14.03
N ALA A 161 14.27 -5.64 -14.63
CA ALA A 161 13.64 -4.54 -15.33
C ALA A 161 13.19 -3.39 -14.40
N MET A 162 12.78 -3.68 -13.17
CA MET A 162 12.52 -2.66 -12.14
C MET A 162 13.80 -1.89 -11.78
N GLU A 163 14.91 -2.58 -11.65
CA GLU A 163 16.22 -1.95 -11.38
C GLU A 163 16.63 -0.99 -12.52
N GLU A 164 16.35 -1.35 -13.77
CA GLU A 164 16.60 -0.47 -14.93
C GLU A 164 15.76 0.82 -14.87
N LEU A 165 14.52 0.78 -14.34
CA LEU A 165 13.74 2.01 -14.14
C LEU A 165 14.43 2.98 -13.18
N GLN A 166 15.02 2.45 -12.09
CA GLN A 166 15.74 3.27 -11.13
C GLN A 166 17.04 3.80 -11.72
N ARG A 167 17.81 2.99 -12.46
CA ARG A 167 19.02 3.42 -13.15
C ARG A 167 18.73 4.51 -14.20
N ALA A 168 17.58 4.41 -14.87
CA ALA A 168 17.10 5.39 -15.84
C ALA A 168 16.53 6.68 -15.21
N GLY A 169 16.41 6.74 -13.87
CA GLY A 169 15.89 7.91 -13.16
C GLY A 169 14.37 8.10 -13.26
N LEU A 170 13.62 7.12 -13.78
CA LEU A 170 12.16 7.17 -13.84
C LEU A 170 11.53 7.01 -12.45
N VAL A 171 12.20 6.31 -11.56
CA VAL A 171 11.79 6.09 -10.18
C VAL A 171 12.97 6.30 -9.24
N LYS A 172 12.73 6.89 -8.07
CA LYS A 172 13.81 7.08 -7.07
C LYS A 172 14.14 5.77 -6.35
N ARG A 173 13.13 4.93 -6.13
CA ARG A 173 13.25 3.67 -5.39
C ARG A 173 12.30 2.63 -5.96
N ILE A 174 12.67 1.37 -5.77
CA ILE A 174 11.85 0.22 -6.12
C ILE A 174 11.55 -0.62 -4.89
N GLY A 175 10.48 -1.40 -4.95
CA GLY A 175 10.09 -2.27 -3.86
C GLY A 175 9.08 -3.33 -4.30
N VAL A 176 8.55 -4.03 -3.34
CA VAL A 176 7.68 -5.20 -3.56
C VAL A 176 6.40 -5.10 -2.74
N CYS A 177 5.34 -5.78 -3.20
CA CYS A 177 4.13 -6.00 -2.42
C CYS A 177 3.79 -7.50 -2.35
N ASN A 178 3.10 -7.88 -1.29
CA ASN A 178 2.44 -9.18 -1.18
C ASN A 178 3.38 -10.40 -1.26
N LEU A 179 4.65 -10.24 -0.91
CA LEU A 179 5.59 -11.36 -0.79
C LEU A 179 5.52 -11.96 0.62
N ASN A 180 5.64 -13.27 0.74
CA ASN A 180 5.99 -13.91 2.00
C ASN A 180 7.51 -13.81 2.26
N VAL A 181 7.97 -14.26 3.44
CA VAL A 181 9.40 -14.19 3.80
C VAL A 181 10.27 -15.00 2.83
N SER A 182 9.79 -16.16 2.36
CA SER A 182 10.55 -17.01 1.44
C SER A 182 10.79 -16.30 0.10
N ALA A 183 9.73 -15.76 -0.50
CA ALA A 183 9.84 -15.02 -1.75
C ALA A 183 10.67 -13.73 -1.61
N LEU A 184 10.57 -13.04 -0.46
CA LEU A 184 11.41 -11.86 -0.22
C LEU A 184 12.89 -12.24 -0.06
N ARG A 185 13.23 -13.39 0.55
CA ARG A 185 14.59 -13.92 0.59
C ARG A 185 15.11 -14.26 -0.81
N ASP A 186 14.26 -14.84 -1.65
CA ASP A 186 14.59 -15.12 -3.04
C ASP A 186 14.96 -13.83 -3.80
N VAL A 187 14.14 -12.79 -3.71
CA VAL A 187 14.46 -11.47 -4.29
C VAL A 187 15.81 -10.95 -3.80
N LEU A 188 16.07 -11.04 -2.50
CA LEU A 188 17.33 -10.55 -1.92
C LEU A 188 18.57 -11.34 -2.38
N SER A 189 18.39 -12.55 -2.90
CA SER A 189 19.50 -13.39 -3.37
C SER A 189 20.09 -12.94 -4.71
N TYR A 190 19.31 -12.26 -5.54
CA TYR A 190 19.73 -11.80 -6.88
C TYR A 190 19.63 -10.27 -7.06
N ALA A 191 18.93 -9.55 -6.19
CA ALA A 191 18.76 -8.10 -6.32
C ALA A 191 20.10 -7.36 -6.23
N THR A 192 20.46 -6.60 -7.27
CA THR A 192 21.58 -5.66 -7.25
C THR A 192 21.16 -4.32 -6.64
N ILE A 193 19.92 -3.92 -6.84
CA ILE A 193 19.26 -2.83 -6.10
C ILE A 193 18.23 -3.47 -5.19
N ARG A 194 18.43 -3.36 -3.88
CA ARG A 194 17.55 -3.98 -2.88
C ARG A 194 16.19 -3.28 -2.83
N PRO A 195 15.09 -4.00 -2.56
CA PRO A 195 13.80 -3.38 -2.32
C PRO A 195 13.89 -2.41 -1.14
N ALA A 196 13.48 -1.16 -1.36
CA ALA A 196 13.47 -0.12 -0.31
C ALA A 196 12.27 -0.29 0.64
N VAL A 197 11.14 -0.77 0.09
CA VAL A 197 9.86 -0.92 0.79
C VAL A 197 9.22 -2.24 0.43
N HIS A 198 8.64 -2.89 1.45
CA HIS A 198 7.70 -4.00 1.27
C HIS A 198 6.31 -3.55 1.73
N GLN A 199 5.35 -3.51 0.79
CA GLN A 199 3.96 -3.21 1.10
C GLN A 199 3.17 -4.52 1.29
N LEU A 200 2.49 -4.65 2.44
CA LEU A 200 1.77 -5.87 2.82
C LEU A 200 0.47 -5.55 3.55
N GLU A 201 -0.47 -6.49 3.55
CA GLU A 201 -1.66 -6.38 4.39
C GLU A 201 -1.28 -6.51 5.87
N MET A 202 -1.64 -5.49 6.67
CA MET A 202 -1.43 -5.56 8.12
C MET A 202 -2.48 -4.73 8.86
N HIS A 203 -3.12 -5.36 9.82
CA HIS A 203 -4.11 -4.79 10.74
C HIS A 203 -4.18 -5.68 12.00
N PRO A 204 -4.90 -5.32 13.07
CA PRO A 204 -4.91 -6.10 14.30
C PRO A 204 -5.34 -7.57 14.18
N TYR A 205 -6.09 -7.95 13.13
CA TYR A 205 -6.43 -9.36 12.87
C TYR A 205 -5.43 -10.07 11.93
N LEU A 206 -4.38 -9.37 11.47
CA LEU A 206 -3.26 -9.91 10.70
C LEU A 206 -1.97 -9.19 11.10
N VAL A 207 -1.39 -9.61 12.21
CA VAL A 207 -0.29 -8.92 12.91
C VAL A 207 1.06 -9.09 12.23
N GLN A 208 1.33 -10.20 11.58
CA GLN A 208 2.53 -10.50 10.78
C GLN A 208 3.89 -10.29 11.50
N PRO A 209 4.11 -10.78 12.73
CA PRO A 209 5.30 -10.45 13.51
C PRO A 209 6.60 -10.95 12.88
N ARG A 210 6.58 -12.13 12.25
CA ARG A 210 7.77 -12.72 11.59
C ARG A 210 8.18 -11.91 10.36
N GLN A 211 7.21 -11.46 9.57
CA GLN A 211 7.43 -10.65 8.38
C GLN A 211 8.06 -9.30 8.74
N LEU A 212 7.49 -8.61 9.75
CA LEU A 212 8.02 -7.34 10.23
C LEU A 212 9.43 -7.47 10.77
N ARG A 213 9.69 -8.51 11.60
CA ARG A 213 11.02 -8.77 12.12
C ARG A 213 12.04 -9.00 11.00
N PHE A 214 11.66 -9.77 9.98
CA PHE A 214 12.54 -10.02 8.83
C PHE A 214 12.82 -8.72 8.07
N CYS A 215 11.80 -7.93 7.73
CA CYS A 215 11.99 -6.64 7.06
C CYS A 215 12.88 -5.69 7.86
N ALA A 216 12.72 -5.63 9.19
CA ALA A 216 13.56 -4.83 10.06
C ALA A 216 15.03 -5.28 10.04
N GLN A 217 15.29 -6.59 10.08
CA GLN A 217 16.65 -7.16 9.98
C GLN A 217 17.31 -6.82 8.64
N GLU A 218 16.54 -6.87 7.56
CA GLU A 218 16.98 -6.56 6.20
C GLU A 218 16.96 -5.05 5.89
N LYS A 219 16.55 -4.19 6.83
CA LYS A 219 16.40 -2.73 6.67
C LYS A 219 15.48 -2.35 5.52
N ILE A 220 14.44 -3.14 5.29
CA ILE A 220 13.35 -2.89 4.34
C ILE A 220 12.22 -2.22 5.11
N ALA A 221 11.83 -1.01 4.71
CA ALA A 221 10.68 -0.34 5.32
C ALA A 221 9.38 -1.08 4.97
N VAL A 222 8.40 -1.03 5.87
CA VAL A 222 7.10 -1.68 5.66
C VAL A 222 6.00 -0.66 5.51
N THR A 223 5.16 -0.84 4.48
CA THR A 223 3.87 -0.16 4.35
C THR A 223 2.74 -1.14 4.62
N ALA A 224 1.91 -0.83 5.62
CA ALA A 224 0.69 -1.58 5.90
C ALA A 224 -0.47 -1.05 5.05
N PHE A 225 -0.93 -1.83 4.09
CA PHE A 225 -2.19 -1.54 3.43
C PHE A 225 -3.36 -2.17 4.18
N SER A 226 -4.58 -1.69 3.93
CA SER A 226 -5.79 -2.06 4.68
C SER A 226 -5.61 -2.01 6.21
N PRO A 227 -4.99 -0.96 6.77
CA PRO A 227 -4.65 -0.92 8.19
C PRO A 227 -5.89 -0.91 9.11
N LEU A 228 -7.07 -0.68 8.55
CA LEU A 228 -8.37 -0.71 9.25
C LEU A 228 -9.14 -2.03 9.03
N GLY A 229 -8.56 -3.00 8.32
CA GLY A 229 -9.12 -4.34 8.09
C GLY A 229 -10.40 -4.37 7.23
N ALA A 230 -11.40 -5.10 7.69
CA ALA A 230 -12.63 -5.46 6.98
C ALA A 230 -13.41 -4.35 6.22
N PRO A 231 -13.49 -3.08 6.68
CA PRO A 231 -14.36 -2.08 6.03
C PRO A 231 -14.16 -1.92 4.53
N SER A 232 -12.94 -2.14 4.01
CA SER A 232 -12.67 -2.06 2.58
C SER A 232 -13.19 -3.27 1.78
N TYR A 233 -13.43 -4.39 2.45
CA TYR A 233 -13.74 -5.70 1.86
C TYR A 233 -15.20 -6.11 2.01
N LEU A 234 -15.95 -5.49 2.93
CA LEU A 234 -17.39 -5.72 3.10
C LEU A 234 -18.19 -5.56 1.79
N PRO A 235 -18.02 -4.47 1.01
CA PRO A 235 -18.76 -4.30 -0.24
C PRO A 235 -18.39 -5.30 -1.34
N LEU A 236 -17.28 -6.03 -1.16
CA LEU A 236 -16.79 -7.05 -2.10
C LEU A 236 -17.22 -8.46 -1.70
N GLY A 237 -17.93 -8.64 -0.57
CA GLY A 237 -18.23 -9.96 -0.03
C GLY A 237 -17.02 -10.75 0.45
N MET A 238 -15.87 -10.09 0.64
CA MET A 238 -14.61 -10.69 1.10
C MET A 238 -14.43 -10.61 2.62
N ALA A 239 -15.33 -9.93 3.31
CA ALA A 239 -15.38 -9.81 4.76
C ALA A 239 -16.82 -9.78 5.26
N THR A 240 -17.01 -10.07 6.55
CA THR A 240 -18.29 -9.96 7.24
C THR A 240 -18.27 -8.83 8.28
N PRO A 241 -19.42 -8.28 8.70
CA PRO A 241 -19.45 -7.26 9.76
C PRO A 241 -18.84 -7.72 11.09
N ALA A 242 -18.86 -9.01 11.40
CA ALA A 242 -18.24 -9.59 12.61
C ALA A 242 -16.69 -9.55 12.58
N GLU A 243 -16.10 -9.34 11.40
CA GLU A 243 -14.65 -9.23 11.22
C GLU A 243 -14.16 -7.76 11.29
N ASN A 244 -15.02 -6.83 11.66
CA ASN A 244 -14.65 -5.42 11.76
C ASN A 244 -13.83 -5.13 13.02
N VAL A 245 -12.53 -5.02 12.86
CA VAL A 245 -11.57 -4.72 13.94
C VAL A 245 -11.86 -3.40 14.66
N LEU A 246 -12.49 -2.44 14.00
CA LEU A 246 -12.85 -1.15 14.62
C LEU A 246 -14.02 -1.26 15.64
N ALA A 247 -14.73 -2.40 15.62
CA ALA A 247 -15.78 -2.72 16.59
C ALA A 247 -15.29 -3.72 17.65
N ASP A 248 -14.02 -4.14 17.60
CA ASP A 248 -13.45 -5.06 18.58
C ASP A 248 -13.44 -4.43 20.00
N PRO A 249 -13.92 -5.15 21.04
CA PRO A 249 -13.96 -4.64 22.41
C PRO A 249 -12.61 -4.12 22.93
N VAL A 250 -11.50 -4.76 22.59
CA VAL A 250 -10.16 -4.31 22.99
C VAL A 250 -9.84 -2.97 22.34
N VAL A 251 -10.05 -2.84 21.04
CA VAL A 251 -9.77 -1.60 20.27
C VAL A 251 -10.66 -0.45 20.74
N THR A 252 -11.94 -0.71 20.97
CA THR A 252 -12.91 0.31 21.43
C THR A 252 -12.65 0.76 22.86
N ALA A 253 -12.27 -0.15 23.76
CA ALA A 253 -11.90 0.21 25.13
C ALA A 253 -10.63 1.09 25.18
N ILE A 254 -9.60 0.75 24.42
CA ILE A 254 -8.38 1.56 24.29
C ILE A 254 -8.72 2.93 23.67
N ALA A 255 -9.57 2.97 22.66
CA ALA A 255 -10.01 4.20 22.01
C ALA A 255 -10.70 5.14 23.03
N ALA A 256 -11.61 4.62 23.84
CA ALA A 256 -12.29 5.37 24.90
C ALA A 256 -11.29 5.91 25.93
N ALA A 257 -10.32 5.09 26.38
CA ALA A 257 -9.32 5.49 27.37
C ALA A 257 -8.42 6.64 26.88
N HIS A 258 -8.11 6.68 25.57
CA HIS A 258 -7.32 7.74 24.96
C HIS A 258 -8.14 8.93 24.44
N GLY A 259 -9.47 8.90 24.48
CA GLY A 259 -10.34 9.89 23.84
C GLY A 259 -10.11 9.96 22.31
N ARG A 260 -9.85 8.81 21.69
CA ARG A 260 -9.56 8.66 20.26
C ARG A 260 -10.58 7.75 19.57
N THR A 261 -10.59 7.74 18.24
CA THR A 261 -11.41 6.80 17.49
C THR A 261 -10.72 5.42 17.38
N PRO A 262 -11.48 4.34 17.22
CA PRO A 262 -10.92 3.02 16.95
C PRO A 262 -9.98 3.00 15.73
N ALA A 263 -10.27 3.82 14.71
CA ALA A 263 -9.41 3.97 13.54
C ALA A 263 -8.05 4.57 13.91
N GLN A 264 -8.01 5.61 14.76
CA GLN A 264 -6.76 6.20 15.25
C GLN A 264 -5.95 5.18 16.05
N ILE A 265 -6.58 4.34 16.86
CA ILE A 265 -5.89 3.28 17.63
C ILE A 265 -5.24 2.26 16.68
N ALA A 266 -5.99 1.75 15.70
CA ALA A 266 -5.45 0.78 14.73
C ALA A 266 -4.30 1.37 13.90
N LEU A 267 -4.43 2.63 13.45
CA LEU A 267 -3.37 3.33 12.72
C LEU A 267 -2.14 3.60 13.60
N ARG A 268 -2.35 4.07 14.84
CA ARG A 268 -1.27 4.33 15.79
C ARG A 268 -0.52 3.06 16.13
N TRP A 269 -1.22 1.94 16.34
CA TRP A 269 -0.61 0.64 16.53
C TRP A 269 0.33 0.27 15.37
N GLY A 270 -0.12 0.42 14.12
CA GLY A 270 0.72 0.15 12.95
C GLY A 270 1.96 1.04 12.91
N VAL A 271 1.82 2.35 13.19
CA VAL A 271 2.93 3.31 13.22
C VAL A 271 3.92 3.00 14.35
N GLN A 272 3.44 2.63 15.56
CA GLN A 272 4.30 2.26 16.69
C GLN A 272 5.06 0.93 16.45
N ARG A 273 4.59 0.09 15.55
CA ARG A 273 5.32 -1.11 15.08
C ARG A 273 6.38 -0.81 14.02
N GLY A 274 6.62 0.47 13.72
CA GLY A 274 7.61 0.90 12.74
C GLY A 274 7.15 0.76 11.28
N CYS A 275 5.84 0.79 11.03
CA CYS A 275 5.28 0.72 9.68
C CYS A 275 4.73 2.07 9.21
N ALA A 276 4.78 2.31 7.93
CA ALA A 276 3.91 3.30 7.31
C ALA A 276 2.51 2.69 7.15
N VAL A 277 1.46 3.52 7.26
CA VAL A 277 0.06 3.11 7.10
C VAL A 277 -0.61 3.95 6.02
N ILE A 278 -1.46 3.34 5.20
CA ILE A 278 -2.13 4.00 4.07
C ILE A 278 -3.65 3.82 4.14
N PRO A 279 -4.33 4.38 5.17
CA PRO A 279 -5.77 4.34 5.24
C PRO A 279 -6.39 5.05 4.04
N LYS A 280 -7.60 4.60 3.64
CA LYS A 280 -8.42 5.20 2.59
C LYS A 280 -9.63 5.88 3.21
N THR A 281 -9.91 7.11 2.80
CA THR A 281 -11.15 7.81 3.15
C THR A 281 -11.51 8.85 2.09
N VAL A 282 -12.81 9.08 1.91
CA VAL A 282 -13.35 10.18 1.08
C VAL A 282 -13.86 11.34 1.95
N SER A 283 -13.86 11.19 3.27
CA SER A 283 -14.34 12.20 4.22
C SER A 283 -13.20 13.17 4.61
N PRO A 284 -13.33 14.47 4.38
CA PRO A 284 -12.36 15.46 4.83
C PRO A 284 -12.11 15.43 6.34
N ALA A 285 -13.15 15.18 7.15
CA ALA A 285 -13.01 15.04 8.60
C ALA A 285 -12.12 13.86 8.98
N ARG A 286 -12.30 12.70 8.33
CA ARG A 286 -11.46 11.52 8.56
C ARG A 286 -10.05 11.69 7.99
N LEU A 287 -9.83 12.52 6.97
CA LEU A 287 -8.48 12.87 6.53
C LEU A 287 -7.71 13.54 7.68
N ALA A 288 -8.31 14.55 8.32
CA ALA A 288 -7.68 15.22 9.46
C ALA A 288 -7.51 14.28 10.66
N GLU A 289 -8.52 13.45 10.98
CA GLU A 289 -8.49 12.46 12.05
C GLU A 289 -7.34 11.47 11.88
N ASN A 290 -7.17 10.91 10.68
CA ASN A 290 -6.12 9.93 10.37
C ASN A 290 -4.70 10.52 10.46
N LEU A 291 -4.52 11.83 10.31
CA LEU A 291 -3.23 12.51 10.52
C LEU A 291 -2.89 12.73 11.99
N ALA A 292 -3.90 12.82 12.87
CA ALA A 292 -3.74 13.12 14.30
C ALA A 292 -3.33 11.87 15.08
N LEU A 293 -2.12 11.34 14.80
CA LEU A 293 -1.60 10.11 15.40
C LEU A 293 -0.35 10.33 16.28
N PHE A 294 0.25 11.52 16.27
CA PHE A 294 1.57 11.72 16.92
C PHE A 294 1.50 12.43 18.25
N ASP A 295 0.32 12.84 18.70
CA ASP A 295 0.05 13.54 19.95
C ASP A 295 -0.37 12.60 21.11
N PHE A 296 -0.41 11.30 20.86
CA PHE A 296 -0.62 10.25 21.86
C PHE A 296 0.23 9.01 21.55
N ALA A 297 0.35 8.11 22.52
CA ALA A 297 1.05 6.83 22.34
C ALA A 297 0.30 5.71 23.04
N LEU A 298 0.27 4.55 22.43
CA LEU A 298 -0.19 3.31 23.07
C LEU A 298 0.89 2.80 24.02
N THR A 299 0.47 2.36 25.19
CA THR A 299 1.35 1.72 26.16
C THR A 299 1.81 0.34 25.70
N PRO A 300 2.89 -0.23 26.23
CA PRO A 300 3.31 -1.60 25.92
C PRO A 300 2.21 -2.65 26.18
N ALA A 301 1.38 -2.46 27.22
CA ALA A 301 0.27 -3.35 27.53
C ALA A 301 -0.83 -3.28 26.46
N GLU A 302 -1.18 -2.08 25.99
CA GLU A 302 -2.16 -1.87 24.92
C GLU A 302 -1.64 -2.43 23.58
N MET A 303 -0.37 -2.23 23.27
CA MET A 303 0.27 -2.83 22.08
C MET A 303 0.17 -4.35 22.14
N THR A 304 0.48 -4.97 23.28
CA THR A 304 0.37 -6.42 23.47
C THR A 304 -1.08 -6.90 23.37
N ALA A 305 -2.03 -6.15 23.93
CA ALA A 305 -3.45 -6.49 23.84
C ALA A 305 -3.95 -6.49 22.40
N ILE A 306 -3.53 -5.49 21.60
CA ILE A 306 -3.88 -5.42 20.17
C ILE A 306 -3.16 -6.52 19.36
N ASP A 307 -1.89 -6.81 19.64
CA ASP A 307 -1.16 -7.92 19.02
C ASP A 307 -1.82 -9.28 19.31
N GLY A 308 -2.46 -9.44 20.47
CA GLY A 308 -3.23 -10.61 20.86
C GLY A 308 -4.53 -10.82 20.06
N LEU A 309 -4.97 -9.86 19.27
CA LEU A 309 -6.14 -9.98 18.41
C LEU A 309 -5.85 -10.74 17.10
N ASP A 310 -4.62 -11.16 16.85
CA ASP A 310 -4.22 -11.86 15.62
C ASP A 310 -5.10 -13.09 15.37
N ARG A 311 -5.72 -13.12 14.20
CA ARG A 311 -6.53 -14.24 13.72
C ARG A 311 -5.93 -14.88 12.48
N HIS A 312 -4.74 -14.42 12.05
CA HIS A 312 -4.15 -14.74 10.75
C HIS A 312 -5.12 -14.46 9.59
N ARG A 313 -6.04 -13.49 9.76
CA ARG A 313 -7.12 -13.19 8.83
C ARG A 313 -6.65 -12.23 7.74
N ARG A 314 -6.33 -12.78 6.60
CA ARG A 314 -6.03 -12.03 5.38
C ARG A 314 -7.32 -11.80 4.58
N PHE A 315 -7.62 -10.53 4.26
CA PHE A 315 -8.76 -10.18 3.42
C PHE A 315 -8.37 -10.15 1.94
N ASN A 316 -7.15 -9.67 1.63
CA ASN A 316 -6.64 -9.59 0.27
C ASN A 316 -5.79 -10.81 -0.06
N ASP A 317 -6.46 -11.95 -0.25
CA ASP A 317 -5.83 -13.23 -0.57
C ASP A 317 -6.19 -13.67 -1.99
N PRO A 318 -5.25 -13.59 -2.96
CA PRO A 318 -5.49 -14.06 -4.33
C PRO A 318 -5.86 -15.52 -4.43
N GLY A 319 -5.37 -16.39 -3.53
CA GLY A 319 -5.76 -17.79 -3.47
C GLY A 319 -7.25 -17.99 -3.18
N HIS A 320 -7.88 -17.01 -2.56
CA HIS A 320 -9.29 -17.04 -2.20
C HIS A 320 -10.15 -16.25 -3.20
N PHE A 321 -9.85 -14.97 -3.43
CA PHE A 321 -10.66 -14.15 -4.33
C PHE A 321 -10.41 -14.48 -5.81
N GLY A 322 -9.22 -14.96 -6.17
CA GLY A 322 -8.89 -15.35 -7.54
C GLY A 322 -9.79 -16.47 -8.06
N GLU A 323 -10.02 -17.50 -7.23
CA GLU A 323 -10.95 -18.58 -7.57
C GLU A 323 -12.39 -18.09 -7.63
N LYS A 324 -12.86 -17.36 -6.61
CA LYS A 324 -14.24 -16.93 -6.50
C LYS A 324 -14.68 -15.88 -7.51
N ALA A 325 -13.82 -14.89 -7.75
CA ALA A 325 -14.16 -13.73 -8.57
C ALA A 325 -13.60 -13.80 -9.99
N PHE A 326 -12.51 -14.55 -10.19
CA PHE A 326 -11.75 -14.55 -11.45
C PHE A 326 -11.50 -15.95 -12.01
N ASN A 327 -12.24 -16.96 -11.54
CA ASN A 327 -12.19 -18.36 -12.02
C ASN A 327 -10.77 -18.95 -12.10
N THR A 328 -9.88 -18.52 -11.21
CA THR A 328 -8.48 -18.95 -11.24
C THR A 328 -7.95 -19.13 -9.83
N PHE A 329 -7.63 -20.36 -9.47
CA PHE A 329 -6.96 -20.65 -8.21
C PHE A 329 -5.47 -20.28 -8.32
N PHE A 330 -5.05 -19.26 -7.60
CA PHE A 330 -3.66 -18.79 -7.61
C PHE A 330 -3.22 -18.33 -6.20
N PRO A 331 -2.94 -19.26 -5.29
CA PRO A 331 -2.48 -18.92 -3.94
C PRO A 331 -1.05 -18.38 -3.98
N ILE A 332 -0.79 -17.34 -3.17
CA ILE A 332 0.53 -16.76 -2.94
C ILE A 332 0.89 -16.74 -1.44
N PHE A 333 -0.05 -17.15 -0.62
CA PHE A 333 0.11 -17.32 0.83
C PHE A 333 -0.34 -18.72 1.25
N ASP A 334 0.22 -19.22 2.36
CA ASP A 334 -0.15 -20.48 3.00
C ASP A 334 -1.30 -20.29 3.98
#